data_3f832606aaf0909eeb7c9017f0c4cc8d
#
_entry.id   3f832606aaf0909eeb7c9017f0c4cc8d
#
_cell.length_a   1.000
_cell.length_b   1.000
_cell.length_c   1.000
_cell.angle_alpha   90.00
_cell.angle_beta   90.00
_cell.angle_gamma   90.00
#
_symmetry.space_group_name_H-M   'P 1'
#
loop_
_entity.id
_entity.type
_entity.pdbx_description
1 polymer ?
#
loop_
_entity_poly.entity_id
_entity_poly.type
_entity_poly.pdbx_seq_one_letter_code
_entity_poly.pdbx_strand_id
1 'polypeptide(L)'
;MAGTWGRSNARRVHSAHVQTFRESNFREVCALSWAARPELRPKFREAIFPRRDGGRLSIQLADVNDCCRFKVSPGAGVYCDGDLTSALITGAGQVTTWPIKNEFRKELIRGGALVYRDGGNLVSGSLDALVQHVVPTADYYPDRAYLFAFLLSSRLFIKPHELLGEVCAICEQQQKLGEKHPAHKERLSRFVPRLVQLLGEWSETFPYDFRDERVMAHVRALTQQCVTAEPGVRRDVSALLQALLHRLTQLEAYEERLRSMAQEGAAGSVEALSPLDITELCPSPLVLAQQLTHVELERLSYIGPEEFVQAFAKENPHLETSFKDMKKTRNLESYVQWFNRLSYFVATEVCKHVKKKQRVKVMEYWIEVARECFNIGNFNSLMAIIAGLNMSPVSRLKKTWSKVQSAKFSILEHQMDPSSNFSSYRSTLKAAMWRSAGATDERQRIVIPFFSLLVKDLYFLNEGCANKLPNGHINFEKFWQLAKQVTEFITWKQVSCPFEKNTKVITFLQASPVLTENALALASFECEPPENNHEKERCKSLKAELSS
;
A
#
# COMPACT_ATOMS: atom_id res chain seq x y z
N MET A 1 -49.89 -14.64 12.26
CA MET A 1 -48.65 -14.36 13.00
C MET A 1 -47.53 -15.26 12.48
N ALA A 2 -46.88 -14.86 11.44
CA ALA A 2 -45.65 -15.51 10.93
C ALA A 2 -44.92 -14.47 10.05
N GLY A 3 -43.75 -14.07 10.43
CA GLY A 3 -42.92 -13.26 9.54
C GLY A 3 -42.16 -12.10 10.14
N THR A 4 -41.23 -12.31 11.08
CA THR A 4 -40.21 -11.28 11.42
C THR A 4 -38.88 -11.85 11.91
N TRP A 5 -38.61 -13.14 11.73
CA TRP A 5 -37.36 -13.78 12.25
C TRP A 5 -36.25 -14.04 11.22
N GLY A 6 -36.48 -13.71 9.94
CA GLY A 6 -35.54 -14.09 8.87
C GLY A 6 -34.51 -13.04 8.46
N ARG A 7 -34.65 -11.77 8.83
CA ARG A 7 -33.80 -10.69 8.27
C ARG A 7 -32.62 -10.26 9.16
N SER A 8 -32.63 -10.53 10.45
CA SER A 8 -31.52 -10.09 11.34
C SER A 8 -30.33 -11.05 11.34
N ASN A 9 -30.57 -12.34 11.13
CA ASN A 9 -29.48 -13.34 11.11
C ASN A 9 -28.68 -13.34 9.80
N ALA A 10 -29.29 -13.03 8.65
CA ALA A 10 -28.59 -12.94 7.38
C ALA A 10 -27.58 -11.77 7.35
N ARG A 11 -27.90 -10.64 7.98
CA ARG A 11 -26.98 -9.48 8.07
C ARG A 11 -25.79 -9.74 9.01
N ARG A 12 -25.99 -10.45 10.12
CA ARG A 12 -24.89 -10.83 11.04
C ARG A 12 -23.95 -11.87 10.44
N VAL A 13 -24.47 -12.82 9.68
CA VAL A 13 -23.66 -13.84 8.99
C VAL A 13 -22.87 -13.21 7.84
N HIS A 14 -23.44 -12.26 7.11
CA HIS A 14 -22.74 -11.57 6.01
C HIS A 14 -21.63 -10.63 6.52
N SER A 15 -21.86 -9.92 7.64
CA SER A 15 -20.83 -9.08 8.28
C SER A 15 -19.70 -9.91 8.87
N ALA A 16 -19.99 -11.05 9.50
CA ALA A 16 -18.97 -11.97 10.02
C ALA A 16 -18.16 -12.64 8.90
N HIS A 17 -18.79 -12.98 7.76
CA HIS A 17 -18.09 -13.57 6.61
C HIS A 17 -17.17 -12.58 5.89
N VAL A 18 -17.57 -11.31 5.75
CA VAL A 18 -16.73 -10.27 5.14
C VAL A 18 -15.54 -9.92 6.05
N GLN A 19 -15.75 -9.90 7.36
CA GLN A 19 -14.69 -9.63 8.33
C GLN A 19 -13.69 -10.80 8.42
N THR A 20 -14.16 -12.05 8.38
CA THR A 20 -13.33 -13.26 8.30
C THR A 20 -12.59 -13.35 6.96
N PHE A 21 -13.19 -12.93 5.85
CA PHE A 21 -12.56 -12.95 4.54
C PHE A 21 -11.41 -11.92 4.42
N ARG A 22 -11.55 -10.72 5.01
CA ARG A 22 -10.47 -9.70 5.05
C ARG A 22 -9.32 -10.10 5.99
N GLU A 23 -9.63 -10.65 7.15
CA GLU A 23 -8.63 -11.20 8.07
C GLU A 23 -7.97 -12.47 7.51
N SER A 24 -8.70 -13.31 6.76
CA SER A 24 -8.13 -14.51 6.14
C SER A 24 -7.18 -14.15 4.99
N ASN A 25 -7.51 -13.21 4.11
CA ASN A 25 -6.63 -12.80 3.01
C ASN A 25 -5.33 -12.16 3.54
N PHE A 26 -5.39 -11.32 4.57
CA PHE A 26 -4.21 -10.77 5.20
C PHE A 26 -3.42 -11.85 5.96
N ARG A 27 -4.11 -12.76 6.64
CA ARG A 27 -3.52 -13.94 7.30
C ARG A 27 -2.89 -14.91 6.29
N GLU A 28 -3.51 -15.10 5.12
CA GLU A 28 -2.96 -15.93 4.03
C GLU A 28 -1.69 -15.31 3.44
N VAL A 29 -1.67 -14.02 3.15
CA VAL A 29 -0.47 -13.33 2.64
C VAL A 29 0.69 -13.44 3.63
N CYS A 30 0.42 -13.28 4.91
CA CYS A 30 1.44 -13.43 5.95
C CYS A 30 1.77 -14.89 6.28
N ALA A 31 0.79 -15.80 6.21
CA ALA A 31 0.99 -17.21 6.50
C ALA A 31 1.69 -17.98 5.37
N LEU A 32 1.41 -17.65 4.11
CA LEU A 32 1.99 -18.33 2.96
C LEU A 32 3.49 -18.06 2.83
N SER A 33 3.96 -16.86 3.21
CA SER A 33 5.40 -16.54 3.15
C SER A 33 6.26 -17.38 4.11
N TRP A 34 5.65 -17.97 5.19
CA TRP A 34 6.40 -18.68 6.23
C TRP A 34 5.76 -20.01 6.67
N ALA A 35 4.74 -20.48 5.96
CA ALA A 35 4.03 -21.73 6.28
C ALA A 35 4.93 -22.97 6.26
N ALA A 36 6.13 -22.86 5.70
CA ALA A 36 7.01 -23.99 5.44
C ALA A 36 7.85 -24.48 6.63
N ARG A 37 8.03 -23.67 7.68
CA ARG A 37 8.76 -24.07 8.89
C ARG A 37 7.84 -24.08 10.11
N PRO A 38 7.42 -25.26 10.61
CA PRO A 38 6.52 -25.37 11.78
C PRO A 38 7.07 -24.68 13.03
N GLU A 39 8.36 -24.66 13.21
CA GLU A 39 9.09 -24.03 14.31
C GLU A 39 9.05 -22.48 14.28
N LEU A 40 8.89 -21.89 13.11
CA LEU A 40 8.78 -20.43 12.97
C LEU A 40 7.32 -19.94 12.99
N ARG A 41 6.34 -20.82 12.76
CA ARG A 41 4.91 -20.50 12.81
C ARG A 41 4.45 -19.79 14.09
N PRO A 42 4.85 -20.24 15.31
CA PRO A 42 4.49 -19.54 16.53
C PRO A 42 5.07 -18.14 16.60
N LYS A 43 6.36 -17.97 16.29
CA LYS A 43 7.07 -16.67 16.33
C LYS A 43 6.50 -15.68 15.31
N PHE A 44 6.18 -16.15 14.12
CA PHE A 44 5.58 -15.33 13.07
C PHE A 44 4.13 -14.96 13.40
N ARG A 45 3.36 -15.91 13.93
CA ARG A 45 1.98 -15.67 14.37
C ARG A 45 1.93 -14.66 15.51
N GLU A 46 2.84 -14.72 16.46
CA GLU A 46 2.94 -13.77 17.56
C GLU A 46 3.44 -12.40 17.11
N ALA A 47 4.37 -12.34 16.15
CA ALA A 47 4.86 -11.08 15.57
C ALA A 47 3.80 -10.33 14.73
N ILE A 48 2.86 -11.07 14.11
CA ILE A 48 1.82 -10.46 13.24
C ILE A 48 0.47 -10.38 13.94
N PHE A 49 0.14 -11.34 14.80
CA PHE A 49 -1.14 -11.42 15.49
C PHE A 49 -0.94 -11.63 17.00
N PRO A 50 -0.83 -10.55 17.79
CA PRO A 50 -0.79 -10.69 19.24
C PRO A 50 -2.07 -11.37 19.75
N ARG A 51 -1.93 -12.28 20.73
CA ARG A 51 -3.06 -12.97 21.35
C ARG A 51 -3.99 -11.96 22.01
N ARG A 52 -5.29 -12.11 21.78
CA ARG A 52 -6.33 -11.41 22.56
C ARG A 52 -6.59 -12.21 23.82
N ASP A 53 -6.02 -11.81 24.92
CA ASP A 53 -6.44 -12.30 26.23
C ASP A 53 -7.38 -11.24 26.85
N GLY A 54 -8.63 -11.66 27.06
CA GLY A 54 -9.60 -10.98 27.95
C GLY A 54 -9.89 -9.50 27.68
N GLY A 55 -9.98 -9.05 26.44
CA GLY A 55 -10.47 -7.69 26.12
C GLY A 55 -9.48 -6.55 26.32
N ARG A 56 -8.26 -6.81 26.77
CA ARG A 56 -7.16 -5.83 26.84
C ARG A 56 -6.04 -6.25 25.90
N LEU A 57 -5.63 -5.37 25.00
CA LEU A 57 -4.41 -5.52 24.20
C LEU A 57 -3.21 -5.19 25.11
N SER A 58 -2.60 -6.18 25.72
CA SER A 58 -1.28 -6.01 26.35
C SER A 58 -0.23 -6.33 25.30
N ILE A 59 0.35 -5.28 24.71
CA ILE A 59 1.54 -5.38 23.87
C ILE A 59 2.73 -5.28 24.81
N GLN A 60 3.38 -6.41 25.10
CA GLN A 60 4.75 -6.36 25.62
C GLN A 60 5.67 -5.96 24.47
N LEU A 61 5.94 -4.67 24.37
CA LEU A 61 6.97 -4.11 23.50
C LEU A 61 8.33 -4.33 24.17
N ALA A 62 8.88 -5.54 24.02
CA ALA A 62 10.29 -5.76 24.27
C ALA A 62 11.08 -5.17 23.07
N ASP A 63 11.90 -4.17 23.35
CA ASP A 63 12.92 -3.57 22.50
C ASP A 63 12.48 -2.98 21.15
N VAL A 64 11.82 -1.82 21.21
CA VAL A 64 11.85 -0.83 20.14
C VAL A 64 12.69 0.36 20.63
N ASN A 65 13.96 0.11 20.86
CA ASN A 65 14.94 1.18 21.06
C ASN A 65 15.54 1.53 19.72
N ASP A 66 14.90 2.38 18.94
CA ASP A 66 15.51 3.38 18.04
C ASP A 66 14.52 4.08 17.09
N CYS A 67 13.21 3.85 17.22
CA CYS A 67 12.22 4.71 16.55
C CYS A 67 10.98 4.80 17.44
N CYS A 68 10.85 5.90 18.17
CA CYS A 68 9.71 6.28 19.00
C CYS A 68 9.54 5.44 20.30
N ARG A 69 9.99 5.96 21.43
CA ARG A 69 9.59 5.47 22.76
C ARG A 69 8.11 5.81 22.98
N PHE A 70 7.26 4.78 22.95
CA PHE A 70 5.88 4.90 23.39
C PHE A 70 5.81 4.55 24.88
N LYS A 71 5.45 5.52 25.73
CA LYS A 71 5.02 5.22 27.10
C LYS A 71 3.50 5.11 27.13
N VAL A 72 3.00 3.94 27.44
CA VAL A 72 1.57 3.71 27.69
C VAL A 72 1.35 3.74 29.20
N SER A 73 0.69 4.79 29.69
CA SER A 73 0.17 4.83 31.06
C SER A 73 -1.31 4.48 31.04
N PRO A 74 -1.85 3.72 32.02
CA PRO A 74 -3.27 3.39 32.08
C PRO A 74 -4.06 4.69 32.32
N GLY A 75 -4.87 5.09 31.33
CA GLY A 75 -5.78 6.25 31.41
C GLY A 75 -5.32 7.52 30.70
N ALA A 76 -4.14 7.55 30.08
CA ALA A 76 -3.67 8.68 29.28
C ALA A 76 -3.39 8.25 27.85
N GLY A 77 -3.67 9.14 26.88
CA GLY A 77 -3.36 8.91 25.46
C GLY A 77 -1.86 8.64 25.27
N VAL A 78 -1.53 7.95 24.18
CA VAL A 78 -0.15 7.63 23.80
C VAL A 78 0.56 8.93 23.41
N TYR A 79 1.60 9.30 24.16
CA TYR A 79 2.48 10.43 23.85
C TYR A 79 3.77 9.91 23.21
N CYS A 80 4.18 10.54 22.13
CA CYS A 80 5.51 10.35 21.55
C CYS A 80 6.45 11.41 22.09
N ASP A 81 7.38 11.01 22.97
CA ASP A 81 8.53 11.83 23.33
C ASP A 81 9.69 11.50 22.39
N GLY A 82 10.05 12.42 21.55
CA GLY A 82 11.19 12.32 20.66
C GLY A 82 11.32 13.55 19.78
N ASP A 83 12.34 14.37 20.04
CA ASP A 83 12.82 15.41 19.14
C ASP A 83 13.12 14.81 17.76
N LEU A 84 12.21 14.97 16.83
CA LEU A 84 12.42 14.66 15.41
C LEU A 84 12.25 15.95 14.60
N THR A 85 13.24 16.82 14.68
CA THR A 85 13.59 17.71 13.58
C THR A 85 14.14 16.89 12.44
N SER A 86 13.29 16.24 11.66
CA SER A 86 13.68 15.69 10.38
C SER A 86 13.19 16.63 9.28
N ALA A 87 14.14 17.42 8.78
CA ALA A 87 13.97 18.18 7.56
C ALA A 87 13.51 17.26 6.44
N LEU A 88 12.35 17.53 5.85
CA LEU A 88 12.00 17.05 4.54
C LEU A 88 12.98 17.70 3.55
N ILE A 89 13.97 16.95 3.11
CA ILE A 89 14.84 17.35 2.01
C ILE A 89 14.02 17.17 0.74
N THR A 90 13.33 18.24 0.33
CA THR A 90 12.94 18.39 -1.07
C THR A 90 14.22 18.68 -1.87
N GLY A 91 14.34 18.16 -3.09
CA GLY A 91 15.53 18.24 -3.95
C GLY A 91 15.98 19.64 -4.39
N ALA A 92 15.79 20.63 -3.54
CA ALA A 92 16.40 21.97 -3.66
C ALA A 92 16.67 22.43 -2.22
N GLY A 93 17.93 22.42 -1.83
CA GLY A 93 18.41 22.69 -0.48
C GLY A 93 18.17 24.13 -0.02
N GLN A 94 16.95 24.46 0.39
CA GLN A 94 16.67 25.65 1.19
C GLN A 94 15.59 25.33 2.22
N VAL A 95 15.98 25.38 3.49
CA VAL A 95 15.08 25.42 4.63
C VAL A 95 14.52 26.83 4.72
N THR A 96 13.28 27.03 4.31
CA THR A 96 12.56 28.28 4.53
C THR A 96 11.63 28.16 5.71
N THR A 97 12.03 28.69 6.84
CA THR A 97 11.15 29.02 7.96
C THR A 97 10.42 30.31 7.62
N TRP A 98 9.11 30.25 7.36
CA TRP A 98 8.30 31.43 7.10
C TRP A 98 7.62 31.90 8.38
N PRO A 99 7.72 33.19 8.75
CA PRO A 99 6.93 33.76 9.83
C PRO A 99 5.48 33.96 9.35
N ILE A 100 4.56 33.31 10.06
CA ILE A 100 3.13 33.41 9.81
C ILE A 100 2.61 34.75 10.33
N LYS A 101 2.38 35.69 9.44
CA LYS A 101 1.63 36.91 9.76
C LYS A 101 0.29 36.88 9.01
N ASN A 102 -0.78 36.46 9.69
CA ASN A 102 -2.15 36.69 9.21
C ASN A 102 -3.11 36.82 10.39
N GLU A 103 -3.86 37.91 10.46
CA GLU A 103 -4.83 38.20 11.52
C GLU A 103 -5.99 37.19 11.56
N PHE A 104 -6.39 36.65 10.41
CA PHE A 104 -7.42 35.63 10.32
C PHE A 104 -7.01 34.30 11.00
N ARG A 105 -5.73 33.97 10.97
CA ARG A 105 -5.17 32.81 11.65
C ARG A 105 -5.14 32.99 13.18
N LYS A 106 -5.03 34.24 13.67
CA LYS A 106 -5.10 34.55 15.10
C LYS A 106 -6.51 34.34 15.67
N GLU A 107 -7.57 34.54 14.90
CA GLU A 107 -8.95 34.28 15.34
C GLU A 107 -9.28 32.80 15.41
N LEU A 108 -8.82 31.99 14.43
CA LEU A 108 -8.94 30.53 14.49
C LEU A 108 -8.17 29.92 15.67
N ILE A 109 -6.98 30.45 15.96
CA ILE A 109 -6.16 30.03 17.12
C ILE A 109 -6.81 30.48 18.44
N ARG A 110 -7.43 31.66 18.49
CA ARG A 110 -8.15 32.18 19.67
C ARG A 110 -9.42 31.39 20.00
N GLY A 111 -10.04 30.74 19.00
CA GLY A 111 -11.23 29.91 19.20
C GLY A 111 -10.97 28.48 19.71
N GLY A 112 -9.71 28.08 19.96
CA GLY A 112 -9.39 26.71 20.40
C GLY A 112 -9.66 25.61 19.38
N ALA A 113 -9.96 25.96 18.14
CA ALA A 113 -10.37 25.02 17.07
C ALA A 113 -9.18 24.27 16.46
N LEU A 114 -7.97 24.82 16.49
CA LEU A 114 -6.71 24.18 16.08
C LEU A 114 -5.71 24.24 17.24
N VAL A 115 -5.06 23.13 17.53
CA VAL A 115 -4.05 23.02 18.61
C VAL A 115 -2.69 22.74 18.00
N TYR A 116 -1.71 23.55 18.35
CA TYR A 116 -0.33 23.43 17.90
C TYR A 116 0.58 23.13 19.09
N ARG A 117 1.64 22.34 18.85
CA ARG A 117 2.72 22.13 19.81
C ARG A 117 3.71 23.29 19.75
N ASP A 118 4.46 23.49 20.83
CA ASP A 118 5.62 24.38 20.85
C ASP A 118 6.55 24.00 19.68
N GLY A 119 6.80 24.96 18.77
CA GLY A 119 7.49 24.69 17.51
C GLY A 119 6.60 24.71 16.24
N GLY A 120 5.28 24.91 16.39
CA GLY A 120 4.36 25.20 15.28
C GLY A 120 3.76 24.01 14.56
N ASN A 121 3.96 22.78 15.04
CA ASN A 121 3.34 21.59 14.46
C ASN A 121 1.88 21.43 14.91
N LEU A 122 0.96 21.23 13.97
CA LEU A 122 -0.45 20.97 14.24
C LEU A 122 -0.62 19.60 14.92
N VAL A 123 -1.24 19.58 16.10
CA VAL A 123 -1.48 18.38 16.90
C VAL A 123 -2.91 17.87 16.72
N SER A 124 -3.89 18.77 16.76
CA SER A 124 -5.31 18.41 16.64
C SER A 124 -6.17 19.59 16.23
N GLY A 125 -7.39 19.31 15.78
CA GLY A 125 -8.37 20.34 15.45
C GLY A 125 -9.78 19.78 15.26
N SER A 126 -10.78 20.67 15.27
CA SER A 126 -12.12 20.33 14.79
C SER A 126 -12.10 20.08 13.29
N LEU A 127 -13.04 19.28 12.78
CA LEU A 127 -13.12 19.00 11.33
C LEU A 127 -13.29 20.30 10.53
N ASP A 128 -14.18 21.17 10.96
CA ASP A 128 -14.47 22.44 10.29
C ASP A 128 -13.23 23.34 10.20
N ALA A 129 -12.48 23.45 11.30
CA ALA A 129 -11.26 24.24 11.31
C ALA A 129 -10.15 23.65 10.42
N LEU A 130 -10.05 22.33 10.37
CA LEU A 130 -9.12 21.64 9.48
C LEU A 130 -9.51 21.84 8.01
N VAL A 131 -10.81 21.77 7.67
CA VAL A 131 -11.31 22.04 6.30
C VAL A 131 -11.04 23.50 5.92
N GLN A 132 -11.33 24.46 6.80
CA GLN A 132 -11.01 25.87 6.55
C GLN A 132 -9.52 26.10 6.31
N HIS A 133 -8.65 25.35 6.99
CA HIS A 133 -7.21 25.45 6.81
C HIS A 133 -6.71 24.87 5.48
N VAL A 134 -7.50 24.04 4.78
CA VAL A 134 -7.23 23.57 3.42
C VAL A 134 -7.48 24.67 2.38
N VAL A 135 -8.49 25.52 2.59
CA VAL A 135 -8.92 26.50 1.60
C VAL A 135 -7.92 27.64 1.49
N PRO A 136 -7.38 27.92 0.27
CA PRO A 136 -6.48 29.04 0.06
C PRO A 136 -7.22 30.37 0.19
N THR A 137 -6.47 31.44 0.38
CA THR A 137 -6.96 32.84 0.30
C THR A 137 -6.06 33.64 -0.63
N ALA A 138 -6.34 34.92 -0.81
CA ALA A 138 -5.49 35.80 -1.60
C ALA A 138 -4.03 35.86 -1.06
N ASP A 139 -3.85 35.68 0.25
CA ASP A 139 -2.55 35.83 0.93
C ASP A 139 -2.06 34.55 1.62
N TYR A 140 -2.84 33.47 1.51
CA TYR A 140 -2.53 32.17 2.15
C TYR A 140 -2.69 31.02 1.17
N TYR A 141 -1.77 30.07 1.24
CA TYR A 141 -1.87 28.74 0.64
C TYR A 141 -1.49 27.69 1.69
N PRO A 142 -2.22 26.57 1.78
CA PRO A 142 -1.90 25.52 2.75
C PRO A 142 -0.52 24.93 2.48
N ASP A 143 0.18 24.55 3.55
CA ASP A 143 1.42 23.79 3.43
C ASP A 143 1.16 22.47 2.72
N ARG A 144 2.07 22.07 1.81
CA ARG A 144 1.90 20.85 1.00
C ARG A 144 1.86 19.57 1.82
N ALA A 145 2.68 19.51 2.88
CA ALA A 145 2.68 18.35 3.76
C ALA A 145 1.37 18.26 4.55
N TYR A 146 0.86 19.42 5.03
CA TYR A 146 -0.46 19.49 5.64
C TYR A 146 -1.57 19.05 4.67
N LEU A 147 -1.57 19.61 3.46
CA LEU A 147 -2.56 19.29 2.44
C LEU A 147 -2.57 17.78 2.13
N PHE A 148 -1.39 17.20 1.93
CA PHE A 148 -1.27 15.76 1.72
C PHE A 148 -1.78 14.93 2.90
N ALA A 149 -1.34 15.26 4.13
CA ALA A 149 -1.76 14.53 5.33
C ALA A 149 -3.27 14.62 5.58
N PHE A 150 -3.86 15.79 5.35
CA PHE A 150 -5.30 16.01 5.49
C PHE A 150 -6.08 15.25 4.41
N LEU A 151 -5.76 15.42 3.13
CA LEU A 151 -6.46 14.74 2.03
C LEU A 151 -6.33 13.23 2.11
N LEU A 152 -5.17 12.71 2.52
CA LEU A 152 -4.97 11.27 2.75
C LEU A 152 -5.90 10.72 3.82
N SER A 153 -6.08 11.44 4.92
CA SER A 153 -6.75 10.93 6.13
C SER A 153 -8.19 11.43 6.29
N SER A 154 -8.60 12.51 5.60
CA SER A 154 -9.94 13.10 5.68
C SER A 154 -11.06 12.10 5.37
N ARG A 155 -10.79 11.14 4.49
CA ARG A 155 -11.72 10.06 4.11
C ARG A 155 -12.13 9.13 5.25
N LEU A 156 -11.49 9.24 6.41
CA LEU A 156 -11.92 8.58 7.65
C LEU A 156 -13.10 9.31 8.33
N PHE A 157 -13.41 10.55 7.96
CA PHE A 157 -14.41 11.41 8.59
C PHE A 157 -15.42 12.00 7.62
N ILE A 158 -14.99 12.36 6.40
CA ILE A 158 -15.79 13.04 5.39
C ILE A 158 -15.50 12.42 4.01
N LYS A 159 -16.53 12.30 3.18
CA LYS A 159 -16.36 11.79 1.82
C LYS A 159 -15.73 12.86 0.91
N PRO A 160 -14.97 12.47 -0.13
CA PRO A 160 -14.32 13.45 -1.03
C PRO A 160 -15.29 14.47 -1.66
N HIS A 161 -16.51 14.05 -2.06
CA HIS A 161 -17.49 14.97 -2.63
C HIS A 161 -18.08 15.93 -1.60
N GLU A 162 -18.28 15.48 -0.36
CA GLU A 162 -18.72 16.34 0.75
C GLU A 162 -17.62 17.36 1.08
N LEU A 163 -16.36 16.89 1.18
CA LEU A 163 -15.21 17.77 1.44
C LEU A 163 -15.06 18.84 0.35
N LEU A 164 -15.17 18.47 -0.93
CA LEU A 164 -15.08 19.45 -2.02
C LEU A 164 -16.27 20.41 -2.01
N GLY A 165 -17.47 19.94 -1.63
CA GLY A 165 -18.64 20.78 -1.42
C GLY A 165 -18.41 21.84 -0.33
N GLU A 166 -17.83 21.46 0.82
CA GLU A 166 -17.46 22.39 1.89
C GLU A 166 -16.41 23.43 1.41
N VAL A 167 -15.39 22.96 0.68
CA VAL A 167 -14.39 23.85 0.06
C VAL A 167 -15.06 24.86 -0.87
N CYS A 168 -16.01 24.44 -1.73
CA CYS A 168 -16.76 25.33 -2.61
C CYS A 168 -17.56 26.35 -1.79
N ALA A 169 -18.28 25.93 -0.75
CA ALA A 169 -19.09 26.83 0.09
C ALA A 169 -18.23 27.90 0.78
N ILE A 170 -17.07 27.52 1.30
CA ILE A 170 -16.12 28.47 1.92
C ILE A 170 -15.59 29.46 0.86
N CYS A 171 -15.27 28.99 -0.35
CA CYS A 171 -14.82 29.85 -1.45
C CYS A 171 -15.88 30.88 -1.84
N GLU A 172 -17.14 30.48 -1.95
CA GLU A 172 -18.25 31.39 -2.23
C GLU A 172 -18.45 32.45 -1.14
N GLN A 173 -18.33 32.06 0.12
CA GLN A 173 -18.40 33.01 1.23
C GLN A 173 -17.27 34.03 1.16
N GLN A 174 -16.03 33.60 0.87
CA GLN A 174 -14.89 34.50 0.73
C GLN A 174 -15.06 35.47 -0.45
N GLN A 175 -15.65 35.05 -1.57
CA GLN A 175 -15.95 35.90 -2.70
C GLN A 175 -16.98 36.97 -2.33
N LYS A 176 -18.12 36.58 -1.74
CA LYS A 176 -19.17 37.50 -1.30
C LYS A 176 -18.69 38.54 -0.29
N LEU A 177 -17.86 38.14 0.66
CA LEU A 177 -17.26 39.06 1.64
C LEU A 177 -16.31 40.09 0.98
N GLY A 178 -15.66 39.69 -0.13
CA GLY A 178 -14.75 40.54 -0.89
C GLY A 178 -15.42 41.54 -1.81
N GLU A 179 -16.65 41.31 -2.26
CA GLU A 179 -17.35 42.14 -3.29
C GLU A 179 -17.45 43.62 -2.94
N LYS A 180 -17.55 43.96 -1.65
CA LYS A 180 -17.65 45.35 -1.16
C LYS A 180 -16.30 46.05 -0.97
N HIS A 181 -15.18 45.35 -1.20
CA HIS A 181 -13.84 45.87 -0.95
C HIS A 181 -13.26 46.52 -2.21
N PRO A 182 -12.63 47.72 -2.12
CA PRO A 182 -12.08 48.44 -3.29
C PRO A 182 -11.04 47.60 -4.07
N ALA A 183 -10.29 46.75 -3.41
CA ALA A 183 -9.27 45.87 -4.01
C ALA A 183 -9.81 44.47 -4.39
N HIS A 184 -11.13 44.32 -4.61
CA HIS A 184 -11.75 43.02 -4.89
C HIS A 184 -11.13 42.32 -6.10
N LYS A 185 -10.93 43.01 -7.20
CA LYS A 185 -10.36 42.46 -8.43
C LYS A 185 -8.92 41.96 -8.22
N GLU A 186 -8.10 42.70 -7.48
CA GLU A 186 -6.73 42.33 -7.17
C GLU A 186 -6.68 41.10 -6.22
N ARG A 187 -7.61 41.02 -5.28
CA ARG A 187 -7.74 39.83 -4.42
C ARG A 187 -8.15 38.61 -5.21
N LEU A 188 -9.09 38.71 -6.15
CA LEU A 188 -9.51 37.61 -7.01
C LEU A 188 -8.38 37.12 -7.90
N SER A 189 -7.58 38.02 -8.49
CA SER A 189 -6.45 37.64 -9.34
C SER A 189 -5.36 36.86 -8.60
N ARG A 190 -5.26 37.01 -7.28
CA ARG A 190 -4.35 36.22 -6.43
C ARG A 190 -5.01 34.94 -5.87
N PHE A 191 -6.29 34.97 -5.56
CA PHE A 191 -7.04 33.87 -4.98
C PHE A 191 -7.33 32.75 -5.99
N VAL A 192 -7.88 33.10 -7.16
CA VAL A 192 -8.35 32.14 -8.16
C VAL A 192 -7.24 31.20 -8.66
N PRO A 193 -6.01 31.67 -8.99
CA PRO A 193 -4.93 30.76 -9.37
C PRO A 193 -4.56 29.76 -8.27
N ARG A 194 -4.61 30.17 -7.00
CA ARG A 194 -4.33 29.29 -5.85
C ARG A 194 -5.40 28.20 -5.69
N LEU A 195 -6.65 28.54 -5.98
CA LEU A 195 -7.74 27.57 -5.96
C LEU A 195 -7.59 26.54 -7.08
N VAL A 196 -7.21 26.97 -8.29
CA VAL A 196 -6.89 26.08 -9.41
C VAL A 196 -5.70 25.18 -9.06
N GLN A 197 -4.68 25.74 -8.41
CA GLN A 197 -3.52 24.98 -7.91
C GLN A 197 -3.94 23.90 -6.89
N LEU A 198 -4.82 24.23 -5.94
CA LEU A 198 -5.34 23.26 -4.95
C LEU A 198 -6.03 22.07 -5.64
N LEU A 199 -6.90 22.35 -6.61
CA LEU A 199 -7.57 21.30 -7.40
C LEU A 199 -6.56 20.47 -8.20
N GLY A 200 -5.52 21.09 -8.75
CA GLY A 200 -4.43 20.42 -9.47
C GLY A 200 -3.69 19.45 -8.56
N GLU A 201 -3.22 19.92 -7.42
CA GLU A 201 -2.49 19.08 -6.43
C GLU A 201 -3.37 17.94 -5.88
N TRP A 202 -4.66 18.19 -5.64
CA TRP A 202 -5.60 17.15 -5.21
C TRP A 202 -5.81 16.09 -6.31
N SER A 203 -6.12 16.51 -7.54
CA SER A 203 -6.38 15.60 -8.66
C SER A 203 -5.15 14.79 -9.08
N GLU A 204 -3.96 15.36 -8.97
CA GLU A 204 -2.70 14.65 -9.24
C GLU A 204 -2.42 13.57 -8.18
N THR A 205 -2.64 13.90 -6.91
CA THR A 205 -2.30 13.00 -5.79
C THR A 205 -3.35 11.92 -5.58
N PHE A 206 -4.64 12.26 -5.70
CA PHE A 206 -5.79 11.38 -5.44
C PHE A 206 -6.75 11.31 -6.64
N PRO A 207 -6.31 10.87 -7.82
CA PRO A 207 -7.12 10.91 -9.04
C PRO A 207 -8.41 10.09 -8.94
N TYR A 208 -8.43 9.03 -8.12
CA TYR A 208 -9.64 8.20 -7.95
C TYR A 208 -10.81 8.95 -7.28
N ASP A 209 -10.57 10.01 -6.51
CA ASP A 209 -11.63 10.83 -5.95
C ASP A 209 -12.49 11.45 -7.06
N PHE A 210 -11.89 11.74 -8.21
CA PHE A 210 -12.50 12.39 -9.37
C PHE A 210 -13.23 11.42 -10.32
N ARG A 211 -13.32 10.15 -10.01
CA ARG A 211 -14.23 9.20 -10.67
C ARG A 211 -15.69 9.35 -10.21
N ASP A 212 -15.90 9.96 -9.04
CA ASP A 212 -17.24 10.23 -8.52
C ASP A 212 -17.85 11.42 -9.28
N GLU A 213 -19.00 11.19 -9.94
CA GLU A 213 -19.70 12.23 -10.67
C GLU A 213 -20.10 13.42 -9.79
N ARG A 214 -20.33 13.19 -8.48
CA ARG A 214 -20.61 14.27 -7.52
C ARG A 214 -19.39 15.17 -7.32
N VAL A 215 -18.20 14.58 -7.23
CA VAL A 215 -16.93 15.34 -7.21
C VAL A 215 -16.77 16.12 -8.50
N MET A 216 -16.99 15.47 -9.65
CA MET A 216 -16.86 16.13 -10.95
C MET A 216 -17.89 17.24 -11.19
N ALA A 217 -19.07 17.12 -10.60
CA ALA A 217 -20.06 18.20 -10.62
C ALA A 217 -19.54 19.47 -9.91
N HIS A 218 -18.96 19.31 -8.70
CA HIS A 218 -18.30 20.41 -7.99
C HIS A 218 -17.10 20.98 -8.77
N VAL A 219 -16.26 20.11 -9.37
CA VAL A 219 -15.11 20.55 -10.18
C VAL A 219 -15.58 21.41 -11.36
N ARG A 220 -16.60 20.98 -12.10
CA ARG A 220 -17.15 21.73 -13.23
C ARG A 220 -17.69 23.10 -12.81
N ALA A 221 -18.48 23.12 -11.73
CA ALA A 221 -19.03 24.37 -11.20
C ALA A 221 -17.91 25.33 -10.76
N LEU A 222 -16.96 24.83 -9.97
CA LEU A 222 -15.86 25.63 -9.42
C LEU A 222 -14.92 26.14 -10.51
N THR A 223 -14.54 25.33 -11.48
CA THR A 223 -13.68 25.74 -12.59
C THR A 223 -14.36 26.75 -13.51
N GLN A 224 -15.68 26.62 -13.74
CA GLN A 224 -16.46 27.61 -14.47
C GLN A 224 -16.48 28.96 -13.74
N GLN A 225 -16.68 28.94 -12.43
CA GLN A 225 -16.62 30.17 -11.60
C GLN A 225 -15.23 30.80 -11.65
N CYS A 226 -14.16 30.00 -11.55
CA CYS A 226 -12.78 30.47 -11.65
C CYS A 226 -12.51 31.18 -12.99
N VAL A 227 -12.92 30.61 -14.11
CA VAL A 227 -12.72 31.16 -15.45
C VAL A 227 -13.58 32.45 -15.65
N THR A 228 -14.75 32.51 -15.02
CA THR A 228 -15.61 33.70 -15.07
C THR A 228 -15.02 34.85 -14.25
N ALA A 229 -14.51 34.56 -13.05
CA ALA A 229 -13.94 35.56 -12.15
C ALA A 229 -12.56 36.06 -12.61
N GLU A 230 -11.72 35.18 -13.16
CA GLU A 230 -10.38 35.49 -13.65
C GLU A 230 -10.11 34.75 -14.97
N PRO A 231 -10.42 35.38 -16.13
CA PRO A 231 -10.25 34.71 -17.43
C PRO A 231 -8.81 34.26 -17.74
N GLY A 232 -7.81 34.83 -17.07
CA GLY A 232 -6.39 34.45 -17.21
C GLY A 232 -6.10 33.01 -16.88
N VAL A 233 -6.87 32.39 -15.97
CA VAL A 233 -6.67 30.99 -15.54
C VAL A 233 -7.25 29.93 -16.51
N ARG A 234 -7.88 30.35 -17.60
CA ARG A 234 -8.50 29.42 -18.57
C ARG A 234 -7.55 28.34 -19.07
N ARG A 235 -6.28 28.70 -19.33
CA ARG A 235 -5.26 27.75 -19.79
C ARG A 235 -4.94 26.72 -18.70
N ASP A 236 -4.77 27.18 -17.47
CA ASP A 236 -4.42 26.32 -16.32
C ASP A 236 -5.56 25.35 -16.00
N VAL A 237 -6.81 25.83 -16.01
CA VAL A 237 -8.00 24.99 -15.87
C VAL A 237 -8.09 23.94 -16.99
N SER A 238 -7.86 24.35 -18.25
CA SER A 238 -7.86 23.40 -19.37
C SER A 238 -6.77 22.34 -19.23
N ALA A 239 -5.56 22.74 -18.86
CA ALA A 239 -4.44 21.82 -18.62
C ALA A 239 -4.74 20.84 -17.48
N LEU A 240 -5.30 21.34 -16.38
CA LEU A 240 -5.71 20.52 -15.23
C LEU A 240 -6.74 19.46 -15.65
N LEU A 241 -7.80 19.84 -16.34
CA LEU A 241 -8.87 18.92 -16.77
C LEU A 241 -8.35 17.88 -17.79
N GLN A 242 -7.46 18.29 -18.71
CA GLN A 242 -6.82 17.36 -19.65
C GLN A 242 -5.90 16.36 -18.96
N ALA A 243 -5.06 16.82 -18.02
CA ALA A 243 -4.18 15.96 -17.24
C ALA A 243 -4.98 14.96 -16.41
N LEU A 244 -6.05 15.40 -15.75
CA LEU A 244 -6.95 14.55 -14.98
C LEU A 244 -7.61 13.49 -15.88
N LEU A 245 -8.20 13.88 -17.01
CA LEU A 245 -8.81 12.94 -17.95
C LEU A 245 -7.81 11.90 -18.45
N HIS A 246 -6.62 12.35 -18.84
CA HIS A 246 -5.54 11.45 -19.28
C HIS A 246 -5.18 10.44 -18.19
N ARG A 247 -5.02 10.92 -16.94
CA ARG A 247 -4.71 10.04 -15.80
C ARG A 247 -5.81 9.03 -15.54
N LEU A 248 -7.07 9.43 -15.52
CA LEU A 248 -8.21 8.53 -15.31
C LEU A 248 -8.31 7.47 -16.41
N THR A 249 -8.07 7.85 -17.68
CA THR A 249 -8.04 6.92 -18.81
C THR A 249 -6.91 5.88 -18.67
N GLN A 250 -5.72 6.30 -18.23
CA GLN A 250 -4.61 5.38 -17.97
C GLN A 250 -4.95 4.37 -16.86
N LEU A 251 -5.57 4.84 -15.77
CA LEU A 251 -5.99 3.99 -14.66
C LEU A 251 -7.04 2.96 -15.10
N GLU A 252 -8.00 3.37 -15.90
CA GLU A 252 -9.05 2.50 -16.45
C GLU A 252 -8.47 1.44 -17.40
N ALA A 253 -7.58 1.83 -18.31
CA ALA A 253 -6.89 0.91 -19.21
C ALA A 253 -6.05 -0.13 -18.45
N TYR A 254 -5.41 0.28 -17.35
CA TYR A 254 -4.66 -0.64 -16.50
C TYR A 254 -5.58 -1.64 -15.79
N GLU A 255 -6.70 -1.19 -15.24
CA GLU A 255 -7.68 -2.06 -14.58
C GLU A 255 -8.29 -3.08 -15.55
N GLU A 256 -8.57 -2.66 -16.78
CA GLU A 256 -9.07 -3.56 -17.83
C GLU A 256 -8.05 -4.63 -18.19
N ARG A 257 -6.78 -4.25 -18.35
CA ARG A 257 -5.68 -5.18 -18.59
C ARG A 257 -5.55 -6.21 -17.46
N LEU A 258 -5.62 -5.78 -16.19
CA LEU A 258 -5.61 -6.70 -15.04
C LEU A 258 -6.79 -7.66 -15.05
N ARG A 259 -7.96 -7.18 -15.47
CA ARG A 259 -9.20 -7.98 -15.56
C ARG A 259 -9.09 -9.05 -16.62
N SER A 260 -8.58 -8.69 -17.81
CA SER A 260 -8.34 -9.63 -18.91
C SER A 260 -7.33 -10.72 -18.52
N MET A 261 -6.21 -10.34 -17.91
CA MET A 261 -5.21 -11.32 -17.43
C MET A 261 -5.77 -12.28 -16.37
N ALA A 262 -6.66 -11.82 -15.49
CA ALA A 262 -7.29 -12.67 -14.49
C ALA A 262 -8.24 -13.69 -15.11
N GLN A 263 -8.94 -13.32 -16.18
CA GLN A 263 -9.84 -14.21 -16.92
C GLN A 263 -9.06 -15.28 -17.70
N GLU A 264 -7.97 -14.92 -18.35
CA GLU A 264 -7.09 -15.85 -19.06
C GLU A 264 -6.44 -16.86 -18.12
N GLY A 265 -5.98 -16.41 -16.94
CA GLY A 265 -5.36 -17.27 -15.93
C GLY A 265 -6.34 -18.23 -15.23
N ALA A 266 -7.63 -17.91 -15.17
CA ALA A 266 -8.65 -18.76 -14.56
C ALA A 266 -9.10 -19.94 -15.48
N ALA A 267 -8.82 -19.87 -16.77
CA ALA A 267 -9.17 -20.90 -17.75
C ALA A 267 -8.17 -22.07 -17.80
N GLY A 268 -7.07 -22.03 -17.04
CA GLY A 268 -6.02 -23.05 -17.05
C GLY A 268 -6.33 -24.25 -16.15
N SER A 269 -6.79 -25.37 -16.74
CA SER A 269 -6.81 -26.67 -16.09
C SER A 269 -5.39 -27.16 -15.79
N VAL A 270 -5.23 -28.07 -14.81
CA VAL A 270 -3.95 -28.68 -14.38
C VAL A 270 -3.15 -29.32 -15.55
N GLU A 271 -3.82 -29.61 -16.67
CA GLU A 271 -3.21 -30.19 -17.88
C GLU A 271 -2.40 -29.20 -18.73
N ALA A 272 -2.45 -27.89 -18.44
CA ALA A 272 -1.85 -26.85 -19.27
C ALA A 272 -0.60 -26.20 -18.67
N LEU A 273 0.20 -26.94 -17.86
CA LEU A 273 1.54 -26.43 -17.50
C LEU A 273 2.35 -26.20 -18.77
N SER A 274 2.84 -24.99 -18.95
CA SER A 274 3.69 -24.65 -20.08
C SER A 274 4.88 -25.61 -20.14
N PRO A 275 5.12 -26.29 -21.25
CA PRO A 275 6.30 -27.14 -21.41
C PRO A 275 7.60 -26.29 -21.40
N LEU A 276 7.46 -24.99 -21.61
CA LEU A 276 8.57 -24.05 -21.62
C LEU A 276 9.07 -23.81 -20.19
N ASP A 277 10.38 -23.90 -20.00
CA ASP A 277 11.04 -23.64 -18.74
C ASP A 277 11.49 -22.16 -18.69
N ILE A 278 11.29 -21.50 -17.53
CA ILE A 278 11.76 -20.12 -17.35
C ILE A 278 13.28 -20.02 -17.50
N THR A 279 14.03 -21.07 -17.15
CA THR A 279 15.50 -21.13 -17.31
C THR A 279 15.95 -21.21 -18.76
N GLU A 280 15.06 -21.68 -19.66
CA GLU A 280 15.31 -21.69 -21.12
C GLU A 280 14.88 -20.37 -21.75
N LEU A 281 13.73 -19.82 -21.33
CA LEU A 281 13.22 -18.55 -21.83
C LEU A 281 14.12 -17.37 -21.41
N CYS A 282 14.63 -17.40 -20.18
CA CYS A 282 15.47 -16.37 -19.58
C CYS A 282 16.66 -17.01 -18.83
N PRO A 283 17.73 -17.41 -19.55
CA PRO A 283 18.86 -18.12 -18.91
C PRO A 283 19.63 -17.31 -17.87
N SER A 284 19.55 -15.97 -17.93
CA SER A 284 20.27 -15.08 -17.01
C SER A 284 19.44 -14.73 -15.79
N PRO A 285 19.82 -15.12 -14.56
CA PRO A 285 19.16 -14.72 -13.32
C PRO A 285 19.06 -13.19 -13.15
N LEU A 286 20.10 -12.46 -13.55
CA LEU A 286 20.11 -11.00 -13.51
C LEU A 286 19.01 -10.41 -14.40
N VAL A 287 18.89 -10.89 -15.63
CA VAL A 287 17.85 -10.41 -16.56
C VAL A 287 16.47 -10.71 -16.00
N LEU A 288 16.26 -11.89 -15.42
CA LEU A 288 14.96 -12.22 -14.79
C LEU A 288 14.65 -11.30 -13.62
N ALA A 289 15.61 -11.03 -12.75
CA ALA A 289 15.44 -10.08 -11.64
C ALA A 289 15.09 -8.67 -12.14
N GLN A 290 15.67 -8.24 -13.27
CA GLN A 290 15.33 -6.97 -13.92
C GLN A 290 13.89 -6.98 -14.46
N GLN A 291 13.41 -8.09 -15.06
CA GLN A 291 12.04 -8.20 -15.55
C GLN A 291 11.02 -8.24 -14.37
N LEU A 292 11.35 -8.94 -13.28
CA LEU A 292 10.55 -8.87 -12.06
C LEU A 292 10.45 -7.44 -11.52
N THR A 293 11.55 -6.68 -11.58
CA THR A 293 11.56 -5.27 -11.16
C THR A 293 10.68 -4.40 -12.04
N HIS A 294 10.60 -4.65 -13.35
CA HIS A 294 9.63 -3.98 -14.24
C HIS A 294 8.19 -4.21 -13.79
N VAL A 295 7.83 -5.47 -13.50
CA VAL A 295 6.47 -5.81 -13.06
C VAL A 295 6.13 -5.16 -11.72
N GLU A 296 7.08 -5.19 -10.78
CA GLU A 296 6.91 -4.60 -9.45
C GLU A 296 6.68 -3.08 -9.54
N LEU A 297 7.56 -2.34 -10.22
CA LEU A 297 7.47 -0.89 -10.35
C LEU A 297 6.20 -0.47 -11.11
N GLU A 298 5.82 -1.19 -12.17
CA GLU A 298 4.58 -0.93 -12.88
C GLU A 298 3.38 -1.07 -11.94
N ARG A 299 3.27 -2.17 -11.20
CA ARG A 299 2.14 -2.40 -10.28
C ARG A 299 2.12 -1.42 -9.12
N LEU A 300 3.28 -1.09 -8.54
CA LEU A 300 3.40 -0.07 -7.49
C LEU A 300 2.92 1.30 -7.97
N SER A 301 3.22 1.67 -9.22
CA SER A 301 2.89 2.99 -9.77
C SER A 301 1.37 3.28 -9.80
N TYR A 302 0.54 2.22 -9.84
CA TYR A 302 -0.92 2.32 -9.87
C TYR A 302 -1.58 2.30 -8.48
N ILE A 303 -0.85 1.95 -7.42
CA ILE A 303 -1.40 2.00 -6.05
C ILE A 303 -1.58 3.47 -5.65
N GLY A 304 -2.81 3.87 -5.33
CA GLY A 304 -3.11 5.19 -4.80
C GLY A 304 -2.74 5.29 -3.31
N PRO A 305 -2.25 6.44 -2.83
CA PRO A 305 -1.93 6.65 -1.42
C PRO A 305 -3.12 6.37 -0.50
N GLU A 306 -4.33 6.72 -0.95
CA GLU A 306 -5.59 6.52 -0.24
C GLU A 306 -5.91 5.05 0.04
N GLU A 307 -5.43 4.12 -0.78
CA GLU A 307 -5.72 2.70 -0.62
C GLU A 307 -5.17 2.14 0.70
N PHE A 308 -4.06 2.69 1.20
CA PHE A 308 -3.53 2.30 2.52
C PHE A 308 -4.45 2.67 3.66
N VAL A 309 -5.04 3.85 3.62
CA VAL A 309 -5.98 4.32 4.66
C VAL A 309 -7.32 3.61 4.54
N GLN A 310 -7.80 3.41 3.32
CA GLN A 310 -9.08 2.73 3.05
C GLN A 310 -9.04 1.23 3.39
N ALA A 311 -7.87 0.58 3.24
CA ALA A 311 -7.70 -0.83 3.63
C ALA A 311 -8.00 -1.08 5.11
N PHE A 312 -7.77 -0.08 5.96
CA PHE A 312 -7.92 -0.18 7.41
C PHE A 312 -9.12 0.60 7.96
N ALA A 313 -9.79 1.40 7.13
CA ALA A 313 -10.99 2.10 7.54
C ALA A 313 -12.05 1.06 7.96
N LYS A 314 -12.44 1.07 9.23
CA LYS A 314 -13.62 0.33 9.70
C LYS A 314 -14.82 0.91 8.97
N GLU A 315 -15.66 0.04 8.42
CA GLU A 315 -16.95 0.48 7.88
C GLU A 315 -17.65 1.25 9.00
N ASN A 316 -17.71 2.56 8.85
CA ASN A 316 -18.53 3.37 9.74
C ASN A 316 -19.99 3.08 9.36
N PRO A 317 -20.80 2.45 10.23
CA PRO A 317 -22.18 2.08 9.90
C PRO A 317 -23.06 3.30 9.58
N HIS A 318 -22.63 4.50 9.94
CA HIS A 318 -23.30 5.77 9.64
C HIS A 318 -22.84 6.42 8.33
N LEU A 319 -21.73 5.99 7.77
CA LEU A 319 -21.30 6.35 6.42
C LEU A 319 -21.84 5.27 5.48
N GLU A 320 -23.11 5.37 5.06
CA GLU A 320 -23.61 4.53 3.98
C GLU A 320 -22.70 4.68 2.76
N THR A 321 -21.85 3.70 2.58
CA THR A 321 -21.06 3.59 1.35
C THR A 321 -22.00 3.10 0.27
N SER A 322 -22.68 4.02 -0.40
CA SER A 322 -23.41 3.73 -1.63
C SER A 322 -22.48 3.38 -2.79
N PHE A 323 -21.21 3.15 -2.50
CA PHE A 323 -20.18 2.73 -3.43
C PHE A 323 -20.14 1.21 -3.55
N LYS A 324 -21.18 0.62 -4.16
CA LYS A 324 -21.15 -0.79 -4.55
C LYS A 324 -20.06 -1.10 -5.59
N ASP A 325 -19.52 -0.08 -6.29
CA ASP A 325 -18.71 -0.28 -7.49
C ASP A 325 -17.21 0.07 -7.36
N MET A 326 -16.76 0.60 -6.23
CA MET A 326 -15.35 0.88 -6.04
C MET A 326 -14.79 0.07 -4.88
N LYS A 327 -14.19 -1.06 -5.18
CA LYS A 327 -13.22 -1.67 -4.26
C LYS A 327 -12.06 -0.67 -4.15
N LYS A 328 -12.10 0.13 -3.10
CA LYS A 328 -11.20 1.25 -2.84
C LYS A 328 -9.73 0.83 -2.64
N THR A 329 -9.41 -0.47 -2.77
CA THR A 329 -8.10 -1.07 -2.54
C THR A 329 -7.69 -2.05 -3.64
N ARG A 330 -8.26 -1.91 -4.84
CA ARG A 330 -8.07 -2.86 -5.95
C ARG A 330 -6.61 -3.02 -6.38
N ASN A 331 -5.86 -1.92 -6.48
CA ASN A 331 -4.48 -1.97 -6.92
C ASN A 331 -3.55 -2.51 -5.83
N LEU A 332 -3.83 -2.17 -4.56
CA LEU A 332 -3.15 -2.72 -3.41
C LEU A 332 -3.38 -4.25 -3.31
N GLU A 333 -4.64 -4.69 -3.44
CA GLU A 333 -4.99 -6.13 -3.47
C GLU A 333 -4.34 -6.84 -4.66
N SER A 334 -4.34 -6.24 -5.86
CA SER A 334 -3.68 -6.78 -7.04
C SER A 334 -2.17 -6.94 -6.84
N TYR A 335 -1.54 -6.01 -6.12
CA TYR A 335 -0.11 -6.11 -5.82
C TYR A 335 0.20 -7.24 -4.84
N VAL A 336 -0.65 -7.44 -3.84
CA VAL A 336 -0.56 -8.59 -2.92
C VAL A 336 -0.77 -9.92 -3.67
N GLN A 337 -1.75 -9.97 -4.58
CA GLN A 337 -1.98 -11.15 -5.43
C GLN A 337 -0.77 -11.46 -6.33
N TRP A 338 -0.08 -10.44 -6.82
CA TRP A 338 1.17 -10.64 -7.57
C TRP A 338 2.26 -11.30 -6.71
N PHE A 339 2.45 -10.86 -5.47
CA PHE A 339 3.39 -11.49 -4.53
C PHE A 339 3.10 -12.97 -4.35
N ASN A 340 1.83 -13.31 -4.09
CA ASN A 340 1.40 -14.69 -3.92
C ASN A 340 1.62 -15.50 -5.21
N ARG A 341 1.22 -14.93 -6.34
CA ARG A 341 1.44 -15.57 -7.64
C ARG A 341 2.90 -15.89 -7.89
N LEU A 342 3.82 -14.95 -7.64
CA LEU A 342 5.26 -15.17 -7.81
C LEU A 342 5.78 -16.30 -6.90
N SER A 343 5.32 -16.33 -5.65
CA SER A 343 5.69 -17.41 -4.71
C SER A 343 5.23 -18.79 -5.20
N TYR A 344 3.97 -18.91 -5.65
CA TYR A 344 3.44 -20.15 -6.21
C TYR A 344 4.07 -20.50 -7.56
N PHE A 345 4.42 -19.52 -8.38
CA PHE A 345 5.13 -19.72 -9.63
C PHE A 345 6.50 -20.35 -9.41
N VAL A 346 7.28 -19.83 -8.45
CA VAL A 346 8.58 -20.40 -8.08
C VAL A 346 8.44 -21.85 -7.62
N ALA A 347 7.47 -22.14 -6.76
CA ALA A 347 7.22 -23.49 -6.29
C ALA A 347 6.76 -24.43 -7.41
N THR A 348 5.92 -23.93 -8.33
CA THR A 348 5.46 -24.67 -9.51
C THR A 348 6.62 -25.01 -10.43
N GLU A 349 7.50 -24.02 -10.73
CA GLU A 349 8.68 -24.23 -11.56
C GLU A 349 9.63 -25.31 -11.00
N VAL A 350 9.73 -25.44 -9.68
CA VAL A 350 10.48 -26.51 -9.05
C VAL A 350 9.77 -27.85 -9.18
N CYS A 351 8.48 -27.91 -8.81
CA CYS A 351 7.74 -29.17 -8.69
C CYS A 351 7.27 -29.76 -10.02
N LYS A 352 7.26 -28.99 -11.13
CA LYS A 352 6.97 -29.53 -12.46
C LYS A 352 8.02 -30.51 -13.00
N HIS A 353 9.21 -30.55 -12.39
CA HIS A 353 10.30 -31.41 -12.82
C HIS A 353 10.40 -32.67 -12.00
N VAL A 354 10.05 -33.82 -12.57
CA VAL A 354 10.18 -35.13 -11.91
C VAL A 354 11.66 -35.51 -11.71
N LYS A 355 12.56 -35.09 -12.61
CA LYS A 355 13.99 -35.43 -12.53
C LYS A 355 14.71 -34.54 -11.50
N LYS A 356 15.30 -35.17 -10.45
CA LYS A 356 16.01 -34.45 -9.39
C LYS A 356 17.07 -33.48 -9.90
N LYS A 357 17.87 -33.84 -10.92
CA LYS A 357 18.92 -32.98 -11.47
C LYS A 357 18.37 -31.66 -12.04
N GLN A 358 17.19 -31.71 -12.66
CA GLN A 358 16.53 -30.50 -13.18
C GLN A 358 16.01 -29.63 -12.03
N ARG A 359 15.37 -30.23 -11.01
CA ARG A 359 14.92 -29.49 -9.82
C ARG A 359 16.07 -28.75 -9.13
N VAL A 360 17.22 -29.42 -8.94
CA VAL A 360 18.42 -28.78 -8.35
C VAL A 360 18.83 -27.56 -9.18
N LYS A 361 18.92 -27.70 -10.51
CA LYS A 361 19.28 -26.59 -11.41
C LYS A 361 18.28 -25.42 -11.29
N VAL A 362 16.99 -25.70 -11.28
CA VAL A 362 15.94 -24.68 -11.17
C VAL A 362 15.98 -23.99 -9.80
N MET A 363 16.19 -24.73 -8.71
CA MET A 363 16.31 -24.14 -7.38
C MET A 363 17.54 -23.22 -7.26
N GLU A 364 18.69 -23.66 -7.75
CA GLU A 364 19.91 -22.85 -7.78
C GLU A 364 19.73 -21.58 -8.64
N TYR A 365 19.05 -21.71 -9.77
CA TYR A 365 18.67 -20.56 -10.61
C TYR A 365 17.83 -19.53 -9.84
N TRP A 366 16.77 -19.96 -9.14
CA TRP A 366 15.92 -19.07 -8.35
C TRP A 366 16.64 -18.44 -7.16
N ILE A 367 17.61 -19.15 -6.55
CA ILE A 367 18.48 -18.58 -5.51
C ILE A 367 19.33 -17.45 -6.06
N GLU A 368 19.89 -17.60 -7.27
CA GLU A 368 20.63 -16.52 -7.93
C GLU A 368 19.70 -15.34 -8.32
N VAL A 369 18.50 -15.61 -8.82
CA VAL A 369 17.51 -14.55 -9.09
C VAL A 369 17.19 -13.78 -7.80
N ALA A 370 16.98 -14.48 -6.67
CA ALA A 370 16.74 -13.85 -5.38
C ALA A 370 17.91 -12.94 -4.96
N ARG A 371 19.15 -13.39 -5.17
CA ARG A 371 20.36 -12.61 -4.89
C ARG A 371 20.42 -11.33 -5.76
N GLU A 372 20.09 -11.45 -7.05
CA GLU A 372 20.05 -10.29 -7.94
C GLU A 372 18.90 -9.32 -7.57
N CYS A 373 17.74 -9.82 -7.12
CA CYS A 373 16.68 -8.96 -6.56
C CYS A 373 17.18 -8.18 -5.34
N PHE A 374 17.93 -8.83 -4.44
CA PHE A 374 18.54 -8.15 -3.29
C PHE A 374 19.51 -7.04 -3.75
N ASN A 375 20.38 -7.33 -4.72
CA ASN A 375 21.36 -6.38 -5.24
C ASN A 375 20.69 -5.16 -5.90
N ILE A 376 19.58 -5.37 -6.62
CA ILE A 376 18.79 -4.30 -7.26
C ILE A 376 18.08 -3.43 -6.20
N GLY A 377 17.72 -4.01 -5.04
CA GLY A 377 16.84 -3.39 -4.04
C GLY A 377 15.38 -3.79 -4.18
N ASN A 378 15.09 -4.85 -4.92
CA ASN A 378 13.75 -5.43 -5.07
C ASN A 378 13.49 -6.47 -3.98
N PHE A 379 13.19 -5.98 -2.77
CA PHE A 379 12.97 -6.84 -1.60
C PHE A 379 11.63 -7.58 -1.66
N ASN A 380 10.65 -7.07 -2.39
CA ASN A 380 9.35 -7.73 -2.52
C ASN A 380 9.46 -9.03 -3.31
N SER A 381 10.08 -8.99 -4.50
CA SER A 381 10.34 -10.20 -5.30
C SER A 381 11.30 -11.16 -4.59
N LEU A 382 12.32 -10.65 -3.90
CA LEU A 382 13.20 -11.45 -3.06
C LEU A 382 12.41 -12.28 -2.05
N MET A 383 11.52 -11.63 -1.30
CA MET A 383 10.68 -12.32 -0.31
C MET A 383 9.72 -13.31 -0.93
N ALA A 384 9.15 -12.99 -2.10
CA ALA A 384 8.27 -13.91 -2.80
C ALA A 384 9.01 -15.19 -3.24
N ILE A 385 10.26 -15.06 -3.72
CA ILE A 385 11.10 -16.20 -4.11
C ILE A 385 11.47 -17.04 -2.88
N ILE A 386 11.91 -16.41 -1.79
CA ILE A 386 12.21 -17.11 -0.53
C ILE A 386 10.96 -17.86 -0.04
N ALA A 387 9.79 -17.21 -0.07
CA ALA A 387 8.53 -17.83 0.33
C ALA A 387 8.20 -19.05 -0.54
N GLY A 388 8.36 -18.96 -1.85
CA GLY A 388 8.13 -20.06 -2.79
C GLY A 388 9.06 -21.25 -2.54
N LEU A 389 10.35 -21.02 -2.35
CA LEU A 389 11.33 -22.06 -2.05
C LEU A 389 11.10 -22.70 -0.65
N ASN A 390 10.53 -21.95 0.28
CA ASN A 390 10.20 -22.41 1.63
C ASN A 390 8.78 -22.99 1.76
N MET A 391 7.96 -22.99 0.71
CA MET A 391 6.66 -23.67 0.74
C MET A 391 6.81 -25.16 1.08
N SER A 392 5.88 -25.70 1.85
CA SER A 392 5.90 -27.10 2.28
C SER A 392 6.16 -28.11 1.14
N PRO A 393 5.54 -27.95 -0.06
CA PRO A 393 5.82 -28.86 -1.19
C PRO A 393 7.27 -28.82 -1.68
N VAL A 394 7.96 -27.69 -1.55
CA VAL A 394 9.38 -27.55 -1.95
C VAL A 394 10.31 -27.88 -0.80
N SER A 395 10.03 -27.39 0.40
CA SER A 395 10.91 -27.60 1.58
C SER A 395 11.01 -29.07 2.00
N ARG A 396 9.98 -29.91 1.72
CA ARG A 396 10.02 -31.34 1.98
C ARG A 396 10.93 -32.12 1.04
N LEU A 397 11.39 -31.58 -0.07
CA LEU A 397 12.22 -32.27 -1.07
C LEU A 397 13.67 -32.40 -0.59
N LYS A 398 13.87 -33.16 0.48
CA LYS A 398 15.16 -33.30 1.19
C LYS A 398 16.27 -33.86 0.30
N LYS A 399 15.96 -34.82 -0.57
CA LYS A 399 16.93 -35.41 -1.52
C LYS A 399 17.38 -34.42 -2.59
N THR A 400 16.51 -33.49 -2.94
CA THR A 400 16.85 -32.39 -3.85
C THR A 400 17.69 -31.33 -3.13
N TRP A 401 17.24 -30.86 -1.96
CA TRP A 401 17.97 -29.87 -1.14
C TRP A 401 19.38 -30.32 -0.76
N SER A 402 19.59 -31.61 -0.52
CA SER A 402 20.94 -32.15 -0.22
C SER A 402 21.95 -31.96 -1.36
N LYS A 403 21.51 -31.62 -2.55
CA LYS A 403 22.35 -31.37 -3.74
C LYS A 403 22.41 -29.91 -4.15
N VAL A 404 21.55 -29.05 -3.62
CA VAL A 404 21.54 -27.62 -3.86
C VAL A 404 22.65 -26.95 -3.07
N GLN A 405 23.36 -25.99 -3.69
CA GLN A 405 24.32 -25.13 -2.99
C GLN A 405 23.57 -24.07 -2.18
N SER A 406 23.10 -24.46 -0.99
CA SER A 406 22.17 -23.68 -0.19
C SER A 406 22.81 -22.56 0.65
N ALA A 407 24.14 -22.42 0.67
CA ALA A 407 24.82 -21.40 1.48
C ALA A 407 24.36 -19.97 1.15
N LYS A 408 24.22 -19.63 -0.12
CA LYS A 408 23.72 -18.31 -0.56
C LYS A 408 22.28 -18.11 -0.14
N PHE A 409 21.45 -19.14 -0.23
CA PHE A 409 20.05 -19.08 0.19
C PHE A 409 19.92 -18.83 1.70
N SER A 410 20.72 -19.51 2.52
CA SER A 410 20.73 -19.32 3.98
C SER A 410 21.10 -17.89 4.38
N ILE A 411 22.01 -17.24 3.64
CA ILE A 411 22.37 -15.83 3.86
C ILE A 411 21.16 -14.93 3.55
N LEU A 412 20.45 -15.15 2.44
CA LEU A 412 19.26 -14.38 2.07
C LEU A 412 18.12 -14.58 3.07
N GLU A 413 17.88 -15.81 3.52
CA GLU A 413 16.90 -16.11 4.56
C GLU A 413 17.22 -15.37 5.87
N HIS A 414 18.49 -15.33 6.27
CA HIS A 414 18.90 -14.62 7.47
C HIS A 414 18.67 -13.10 7.37
N GLN A 415 18.92 -12.51 6.20
CA GLN A 415 18.64 -11.09 5.95
C GLN A 415 17.14 -10.78 6.07
N MET A 416 16.29 -11.74 5.74
CA MET A 416 14.83 -11.57 5.73
C MET A 416 14.15 -12.29 6.92
N ASP A 417 14.91 -12.62 7.97
CA ASP A 417 14.39 -13.27 9.17
C ASP A 417 13.35 -12.39 9.88
N PRO A 418 12.15 -12.92 10.19
CA PRO A 418 11.10 -12.19 10.89
C PRO A 418 11.41 -11.94 12.38
N SER A 419 12.43 -12.54 12.94
CA SER A 419 12.83 -12.36 14.34
C SER A 419 13.09 -10.89 14.65
N SER A 420 12.76 -10.46 15.88
CA SER A 420 12.90 -9.07 16.31
C SER A 420 12.23 -8.06 15.35
N ASN A 421 11.03 -8.40 14.89
CA ASN A 421 10.25 -7.56 13.96
C ASN A 421 11.00 -7.23 12.66
N PHE A 422 11.66 -8.22 12.06
CA PHE A 422 12.45 -8.05 10.83
C PHE A 422 13.63 -7.08 10.96
N SER A 423 14.34 -7.12 12.09
CA SER A 423 15.41 -6.15 12.38
C SER A 423 16.51 -6.12 11.31
N SER A 424 16.98 -7.29 10.83
CA SER A 424 17.97 -7.38 9.74
C SER A 424 17.45 -6.73 8.46
N TYR A 425 16.22 -7.07 8.03
CA TYR A 425 15.60 -6.45 6.87
C TYR A 425 15.45 -4.94 7.01
N ARG A 426 14.99 -4.45 8.15
CA ARG A 426 14.82 -3.00 8.38
C ARG A 426 16.14 -2.24 8.28
N SER A 427 17.22 -2.81 8.78
CA SER A 427 18.57 -2.24 8.63
C SER A 427 19.00 -2.21 7.16
N THR A 428 18.75 -3.29 6.43
CA THR A 428 19.03 -3.39 4.99
C THR A 428 18.19 -2.40 4.18
N LEU A 429 16.89 -2.28 4.47
CA LEU A 429 16.01 -1.31 3.83
C LEU A 429 16.49 0.12 4.08
N LYS A 430 16.87 0.46 5.32
CA LYS A 430 17.42 1.77 5.67
C LYS A 430 18.69 2.07 4.87
N ALA A 431 19.61 1.11 4.74
CA ALA A 431 20.81 1.27 3.92
C ALA A 431 20.47 1.47 2.42
N ALA A 432 19.48 0.74 1.89
CA ALA A 432 19.02 0.91 0.51
C ALA A 432 18.37 2.30 0.28
N MET A 433 17.62 2.81 1.24
CA MET A 433 17.04 4.16 1.19
C MET A 433 18.13 5.24 1.18
N TRP A 434 19.17 5.10 2.01
CA TRP A 434 20.31 6.02 2.01
C TRP A 434 21.03 6.01 0.66
N ARG A 435 21.30 4.83 0.09
CA ARG A 435 21.90 4.69 -1.24
C ARG A 435 21.04 5.38 -2.29
N SER A 436 19.72 5.14 -2.28
CA SER A 436 18.77 5.72 -3.22
C SER A 436 18.72 7.25 -3.14
N ALA A 437 18.74 7.83 -1.93
CA ALA A 437 18.65 9.27 -1.72
C ALA A 437 19.87 10.02 -2.29
N GLY A 438 21.06 9.42 -2.26
CA GLY A 438 22.30 9.99 -2.80
C GLY A 438 22.62 9.59 -4.24
N ALA A 439 21.76 8.80 -4.88
CA ALA A 439 22.07 8.19 -6.17
C ALA A 439 21.92 9.17 -7.34
N THR A 440 22.92 9.19 -8.20
CA THR A 440 22.90 9.81 -9.53
C THR A 440 22.51 8.82 -10.62
N ASP A 441 22.78 7.52 -10.40
CA ASP A 441 22.39 6.42 -11.30
C ASP A 441 20.98 5.95 -10.96
N GLU A 442 20.10 5.92 -11.95
CA GLU A 442 18.70 5.45 -11.86
C GLU A 442 18.59 4.03 -11.29
N ARG A 443 19.57 3.16 -11.57
CA ARG A 443 19.62 1.78 -11.05
C ARG A 443 19.74 1.74 -9.52
N GLN A 444 20.48 2.68 -8.94
CA GLN A 444 20.68 2.77 -7.50
C GLN A 444 19.49 3.40 -6.77
N ARG A 445 18.58 4.05 -7.50
CA ARG A 445 17.36 4.66 -6.96
C ARG A 445 16.28 3.64 -6.61
N ILE A 446 16.39 2.43 -7.16
CA ILE A 446 15.36 1.40 -6.98
C ILE A 446 15.35 0.93 -5.52
N VAL A 447 14.20 1.10 -4.85
CA VAL A 447 13.86 0.51 -3.57
C VAL A 447 12.43 0.01 -3.65
N ILE A 448 12.26 -1.31 -3.65
CA ILE A 448 10.96 -1.96 -3.62
C ILE A 448 10.87 -2.73 -2.30
N PRO A 449 10.17 -2.16 -1.30
CA PRO A 449 10.13 -2.75 0.04
C PRO A 449 9.33 -4.05 0.06
N PHE A 450 9.54 -4.87 1.06
CA PHE A 450 8.66 -5.98 1.37
C PHE A 450 7.28 -5.43 1.78
N PHE A 451 6.36 -5.49 0.85
CA PHE A 451 5.10 -4.76 0.89
C PHE A 451 4.20 -5.18 2.06
N SER A 452 4.14 -6.48 2.35
CA SER A 452 3.33 -6.99 3.46
C SER A 452 3.78 -6.40 4.82
N LEU A 453 5.08 -6.14 5.00
CA LEU A 453 5.58 -5.52 6.21
C LEU A 453 5.20 -4.04 6.30
N LEU A 454 5.27 -3.31 5.18
CA LEU A 454 4.82 -1.92 5.10
C LEU A 454 3.33 -1.80 5.46
N VAL A 455 2.49 -2.64 4.86
CA VAL A 455 1.04 -2.68 5.14
C VAL A 455 0.78 -3.02 6.62
N LYS A 456 1.54 -3.97 7.17
CA LYS A 456 1.46 -4.33 8.60
C LYS A 456 1.80 -3.15 9.51
N ASP A 457 2.87 -2.43 9.22
CA ASP A 457 3.31 -1.29 10.04
C ASP A 457 2.26 -0.16 10.00
N LEU A 458 1.70 0.14 8.84
CA LEU A 458 0.60 1.10 8.69
C LEU A 458 -0.67 0.66 9.44
N TYR A 459 -1.00 -0.64 9.40
CA TYR A 459 -2.11 -1.18 10.16
C TYR A 459 -1.94 -0.98 11.66
N PHE A 460 -0.77 -1.32 12.21
CA PHE A 460 -0.51 -1.12 13.64
C PHE A 460 -0.50 0.35 14.05
N LEU A 461 0.01 1.24 13.19
CA LEU A 461 -0.06 2.67 13.42
C LEU A 461 -1.52 3.15 13.46
N ASN A 462 -2.34 2.67 12.53
CA ASN A 462 -3.77 3.03 12.48
C ASN A 462 -4.54 2.52 13.70
N GLU A 463 -4.33 1.28 14.13
CA GLU A 463 -5.02 0.69 15.28
C GLU A 463 -4.48 1.17 16.63
N GLY A 464 -3.18 1.52 16.69
CA GLY A 464 -2.52 1.98 17.93
C GLY A 464 -2.88 3.41 18.35
N CYS A 465 -3.39 4.22 17.43
CA CYS A 465 -3.74 5.62 17.69
C CYS A 465 -5.22 5.88 17.37
N ALA A 466 -5.91 6.58 18.28
CA ALA A 466 -7.30 6.98 18.05
C ALA A 466 -7.39 8.05 16.96
N ASN A 467 -8.44 8.01 16.12
CA ASN A 467 -8.71 9.04 15.12
C ASN A 467 -9.18 10.37 15.74
N LYS A 468 -9.89 10.27 16.87
CA LYS A 468 -10.39 11.43 17.64
C LYS A 468 -9.87 11.40 19.05
N LEU A 469 -9.55 12.56 19.56
CA LEU A 469 -9.18 12.79 20.96
C LEU A 469 -10.45 12.88 21.84
N PRO A 470 -10.32 12.77 23.19
CA PRO A 470 -11.48 12.84 24.10
C PRO A 470 -12.28 14.16 24.00
N ASN A 471 -11.65 15.25 23.60
CA ASN A 471 -12.30 16.56 23.38
C ASN A 471 -13.05 16.66 22.04
N GLY A 472 -13.14 15.57 21.26
CA GLY A 472 -13.78 15.50 19.94
C GLY A 472 -12.92 15.99 18.78
N HIS A 473 -11.75 16.55 19.04
CA HIS A 473 -10.82 16.96 17.98
C HIS A 473 -10.27 15.75 17.23
N ILE A 474 -9.98 15.95 15.96
CA ILE A 474 -9.26 15.01 15.13
C ILE A 474 -7.79 14.96 15.55
N ASN A 475 -7.26 13.76 15.76
CA ASN A 475 -5.87 13.53 16.14
C ASN A 475 -4.95 13.69 14.92
N PHE A 476 -4.44 14.89 14.69
CA PHE A 476 -3.63 15.20 13.53
C PHE A 476 -2.20 14.64 13.63
N GLU A 477 -1.69 14.38 14.85
CA GLU A 477 -0.40 13.71 15.01
C GLU A 477 -0.38 12.31 14.38
N LYS A 478 -1.48 11.55 14.51
CA LYS A 478 -1.67 10.29 13.80
C LYS A 478 -1.56 10.48 12.29
N PHE A 479 -2.17 11.55 11.76
CA PHE A 479 -2.20 11.82 10.33
C PHE A 479 -0.82 12.19 9.79
N TRP A 480 -0.02 12.94 10.55
CA TRP A 480 1.38 13.19 10.21
C TRP A 480 2.19 11.89 10.08
N GLN A 481 1.99 10.95 11.00
CA GLN A 481 2.71 9.68 10.98
C GLN A 481 2.29 8.79 9.80
N LEU A 482 0.99 8.70 9.53
CA LEU A 482 0.48 7.99 8.34
C LEU A 482 1.02 8.63 7.05
N ALA A 483 0.92 9.94 6.94
CA ALA A 483 1.42 10.68 5.78
C ALA A 483 2.92 10.47 5.55
N LYS A 484 3.73 10.47 6.61
CA LYS A 484 5.16 10.21 6.52
C LYS A 484 5.46 8.86 5.89
N GLN A 485 4.85 7.77 6.37
CA GLN A 485 5.08 6.43 5.83
C GLN A 485 4.58 6.29 4.40
N VAL A 486 3.42 6.88 4.08
CA VAL A 486 2.86 6.84 2.72
C VAL A 486 3.69 7.71 1.76
N THR A 487 4.28 8.81 2.22
CA THR A 487 5.19 9.65 1.41
C THR A 487 6.45 8.88 1.02
N GLU A 488 7.03 8.08 1.91
CA GLU A 488 8.16 7.21 1.58
C GLU A 488 7.78 6.23 0.46
N PHE A 489 6.60 5.61 0.55
CA PHE A 489 6.08 4.74 -0.50
C PHE A 489 5.88 5.47 -1.83
N ILE A 490 5.34 6.69 -1.82
CA ILE A 490 5.17 7.50 -3.04
C ILE A 490 6.52 7.76 -3.72
N THR A 491 7.56 8.06 -2.96
CA THR A 491 8.91 8.27 -3.48
C THR A 491 9.44 7.02 -4.19
N TRP A 492 9.23 5.84 -3.62
CA TRP A 492 9.69 4.58 -4.22
C TRP A 492 8.92 4.23 -5.50
N LYS A 493 7.62 4.47 -5.55
CA LYS A 493 6.80 4.15 -6.73
C LYS A 493 7.03 5.08 -7.93
N GLN A 494 7.67 6.24 -7.74
CA GLN A 494 7.96 7.20 -8.80
C GLN A 494 9.21 6.84 -9.63
N VAL A 495 9.99 5.86 -9.19
CA VAL A 495 11.20 5.43 -9.89
C VAL A 495 10.83 4.71 -11.18
N SER A 496 11.37 5.17 -12.29
CA SER A 496 11.28 4.47 -13.58
C SER A 496 12.27 3.30 -13.63
N CYS A 497 11.85 2.18 -14.23
CA CYS A 497 12.73 1.04 -14.39
C CYS A 497 13.76 1.31 -15.50
N PRO A 498 15.08 1.35 -15.19
CA PRO A 498 16.11 1.70 -16.16
C PRO A 498 16.59 0.52 -17.01
N PHE A 499 16.03 -0.67 -16.79
CA PHE A 499 16.44 -1.89 -17.48
C PHE A 499 15.67 -2.06 -18.79
N GLU A 500 16.27 -2.75 -19.75
CA GLU A 500 15.59 -3.14 -20.99
C GLU A 500 14.40 -4.08 -20.70
N LYS A 501 13.25 -3.78 -21.29
CA LYS A 501 12.02 -4.54 -21.08
C LYS A 501 11.94 -5.72 -22.06
N ASN A 502 11.85 -6.94 -21.52
CA ASN A 502 11.58 -8.14 -22.29
C ASN A 502 10.12 -8.57 -22.13
N THR A 503 9.28 -8.17 -23.07
CA THR A 503 7.83 -8.42 -23.02
C THR A 503 7.50 -9.91 -22.98
N LYS A 504 8.27 -10.76 -23.68
CA LYS A 504 8.03 -12.23 -23.70
C LYS A 504 8.20 -12.83 -22.30
N VAL A 505 9.29 -12.45 -21.59
CA VAL A 505 9.52 -12.92 -20.22
C VAL A 505 8.46 -12.40 -19.26
N ILE A 506 8.10 -11.12 -19.37
CA ILE A 506 7.07 -10.51 -18.51
C ILE A 506 5.70 -11.20 -18.75
N THR A 507 5.31 -11.41 -19.99
CA THR A 507 4.06 -12.11 -20.31
C THR A 507 4.08 -13.53 -19.75
N PHE A 508 5.19 -14.25 -19.89
CA PHE A 508 5.34 -15.60 -19.32
C PHE A 508 5.15 -15.60 -17.80
N LEU A 509 5.80 -14.68 -17.09
CA LEU A 509 5.66 -14.54 -15.62
C LEU A 509 4.22 -14.25 -15.18
N GLN A 510 3.49 -13.45 -15.97
CA GLN A 510 2.14 -13.00 -15.62
C GLN A 510 1.04 -13.98 -16.05
N ALA A 511 1.22 -14.68 -17.19
CA ALA A 511 0.19 -15.50 -17.80
C ALA A 511 0.37 -17.01 -17.63
N SER A 512 1.60 -17.50 -17.31
CA SER A 512 1.83 -18.94 -17.14
C SER A 512 0.96 -19.54 -16.04
N PRO A 513 0.36 -20.71 -16.23
CA PRO A 513 -0.39 -21.40 -15.18
C PRO A 513 0.47 -21.66 -13.95
N VAL A 514 -0.11 -21.52 -12.78
CA VAL A 514 0.50 -21.88 -11.48
C VAL A 514 -0.35 -22.96 -10.83
N LEU A 515 0.29 -23.92 -10.18
CA LEU A 515 -0.40 -24.99 -9.48
C LEU A 515 -1.11 -24.42 -8.24
N THR A 516 -2.31 -24.91 -7.99
CA THR A 516 -3.02 -24.67 -6.72
C THR A 516 -2.28 -25.35 -5.57
N GLU A 517 -2.60 -24.99 -4.33
CA GLU A 517 -1.96 -25.60 -3.14
C GLU A 517 -2.02 -27.13 -3.14
N ASN A 518 -3.20 -27.70 -3.45
CA ASN A 518 -3.41 -29.14 -3.49
C ASN A 518 -2.66 -29.80 -4.65
N ALA A 519 -2.71 -29.20 -5.85
CA ALA A 519 -1.99 -29.70 -7.02
C ALA A 519 -0.46 -29.63 -6.82
N LEU A 520 0.03 -28.57 -6.19
CA LEU A 520 1.46 -28.41 -5.87
C LEU A 520 1.93 -29.44 -4.84
N ALA A 521 1.10 -29.72 -3.82
CA ALA A 521 1.38 -30.76 -2.84
C ALA A 521 1.45 -32.15 -3.50
N LEU A 522 0.53 -32.45 -4.43
CA LEU A 522 0.54 -33.71 -5.17
C LEU A 522 1.78 -33.83 -6.08
N ALA A 523 2.10 -32.80 -6.85
CA ALA A 523 3.31 -32.75 -7.68
C ALA A 523 4.59 -32.93 -6.88
N SER A 524 4.64 -32.40 -5.66
CA SER A 524 5.75 -32.63 -4.73
C SER A 524 5.91 -34.11 -4.33
N PHE A 525 4.81 -34.84 -4.11
CA PHE A 525 4.85 -36.27 -3.82
C PHE A 525 5.27 -37.11 -5.04
N GLU A 526 5.03 -36.64 -6.24
CA GLU A 526 5.55 -37.25 -7.47
C GLU A 526 7.05 -37.00 -7.66
N CYS A 527 7.53 -35.83 -7.22
CA CYS A 527 8.95 -35.49 -7.23
C CYS A 527 9.77 -36.33 -6.25
N GLU A 528 9.31 -36.45 -5.01
CA GLU A 528 9.88 -37.28 -3.96
C GLU A 528 8.75 -37.98 -3.19
N PRO A 529 8.67 -39.31 -3.23
CA PRO A 529 7.57 -40.05 -2.60
C PRO A 529 7.41 -39.74 -1.11
N PRO A 530 6.19 -39.89 -0.55
CA PRO A 530 5.93 -39.65 0.85
C PRO A 530 6.74 -40.59 1.75
N GLU A 531 7.42 -40.04 2.76
CA GLU A 531 8.33 -40.79 3.63
C GLU A 531 7.63 -41.39 4.87
N ASN A 532 6.58 -40.72 5.38
CA ASN A 532 5.86 -41.13 6.60
C ASN A 532 4.37 -41.41 6.34
N ASN A 533 3.70 -42.02 7.32
CA ASN A 533 2.29 -42.42 7.18
C ASN A 533 1.35 -41.22 6.99
N HIS A 534 1.62 -40.11 7.67
CA HIS A 534 0.83 -38.88 7.52
C HIS A 534 0.91 -38.33 6.09
N GLU A 535 2.09 -38.27 5.50
CA GLU A 535 2.26 -37.87 4.10
C GLU A 535 1.59 -38.83 3.11
N LYS A 536 1.63 -40.15 3.41
CA LYS A 536 0.95 -41.16 2.57
C LYS A 536 -0.56 -40.99 2.58
N GLU A 537 -1.15 -40.74 3.75
CA GLU A 537 -2.58 -40.47 3.86
C GLU A 537 -2.98 -39.17 3.16
N ARG A 538 -2.22 -38.10 3.38
CA ARG A 538 -2.44 -36.86 2.68
C ARG A 538 -2.33 -37.00 1.15
N CYS A 539 -1.35 -37.75 0.66
CA CYS A 539 -1.20 -38.01 -0.76
C CYS A 539 -2.40 -38.79 -1.34
N LYS A 540 -2.97 -39.75 -0.60
CA LYS A 540 -4.18 -40.47 -0.99
C LYS A 540 -5.41 -39.55 -1.04
N SER A 541 -5.59 -38.71 -0.02
CA SER A 541 -6.68 -37.75 0.03
C SER A 541 -6.62 -36.78 -1.14
N LEU A 542 -5.45 -36.17 -1.41
CA LEU A 542 -5.24 -35.25 -2.52
C LEU A 542 -5.53 -35.89 -3.89
N LYS A 543 -5.15 -37.17 -4.08
CA LYS A 543 -5.47 -37.89 -5.32
C LYS A 543 -6.97 -38.09 -5.49
N ALA A 544 -7.70 -38.37 -4.43
CA ALA A 544 -9.15 -38.50 -4.46
C ALA A 544 -9.85 -37.16 -4.78
N GLU A 545 -9.41 -36.07 -4.10
CA GLU A 545 -9.95 -34.73 -4.30
C GLU A 545 -9.74 -34.16 -5.71
N LEU A 546 -8.60 -34.44 -6.33
CA LEU A 546 -8.27 -33.95 -7.68
C LEU A 546 -8.80 -34.86 -8.81
N SER A 547 -9.29 -36.05 -8.48
CA SER A 547 -9.90 -36.99 -9.45
C SER A 547 -11.44 -36.86 -9.48
N SER A 548 -12.03 -36.16 -8.52
CA SER A 548 -13.45 -35.82 -8.45
C SER A 548 -13.72 -34.48 -9.12
#